data_f469d8aea38fc52fa049d4916593818e
#
_entry.id   f469d8aea38fc52fa049d4916593818e
#
_cell.length_a   1.000
_cell.length_b   1.000
_cell.length_c   1.000
_cell.angle_alpha   90.00
_cell.angle_beta   90.00
_cell.angle_gamma   90.00
#
_symmetry.space_group_name_H-M   'P 1'
#
loop_
_entity.id
_entity.type
_entity.pdbx_description
1 polymer ?
#
loop_
_entity_poly.entity_id
_entity_poly.type
_entity_poly.pdbx_seq_one_letter_code
_entity_poly.pdbx_strand_id
1 'polypeptide(L)'
;MTDVTDMRGYIEVLKEMGELRELDGVDLDLEVGALTERAAEKEGDALLFNNFKNYPTGFRVITNVFRTCKRTGPAMGISAQNGIDFLHEWRKKLAAYKPVPVQQVEGGPVMENQMVDDEVDLYKFPTPKWHDLDGGPFIGTGCGVITKDLDTGKINVGTYRVMVQDKNHVSVKMNMGKHGRLSFERARDAGKSLPIAITLGQGPAVFLAAQMPLPPDVNEFEFAGYLQGAPVAVARGAFTGLPI
;
A
#
# COMPACT_ATOMS: atom_id res chain seq x y z
N MET A 1 -10.42 -21.47 -0.88
CA MET A 1 -9.20 -20.68 -1.06
C MET A 1 -9.36 -19.44 -0.21
N THR A 2 -8.39 -19.14 0.63
CA THR A 2 -8.39 -17.94 1.46
C THR A 2 -8.36 -16.72 0.53
N ASP A 3 -9.18 -15.71 0.81
CA ASP A 3 -9.28 -14.52 -0.02
C ASP A 3 -8.00 -13.69 0.10
N VAL A 4 -7.35 -13.39 -1.02
CA VAL A 4 -6.13 -12.57 -1.10
C VAL A 4 -6.40 -11.18 -1.67
N THR A 5 -7.66 -10.78 -1.80
CA THR A 5 -8.03 -9.48 -2.37
C THR A 5 -7.83 -8.34 -1.38
N ASP A 6 -7.78 -8.63 -0.08
CA ASP A 6 -7.45 -7.67 0.97
C ASP A 6 -6.25 -8.11 1.82
N MET A 7 -5.71 -7.18 2.62
CA MET A 7 -4.54 -7.44 3.46
C MET A 7 -4.86 -8.38 4.63
N ARG A 8 -6.09 -8.41 5.14
CA ARG A 8 -6.47 -9.31 6.25
C ARG A 8 -6.48 -10.76 5.80
N GLY A 9 -7.13 -11.04 4.66
CA GLY A 9 -7.09 -12.37 4.05
C GLY A 9 -5.68 -12.81 3.70
N TYR A 10 -4.85 -11.88 3.20
CA TYR A 10 -3.46 -12.19 2.89
C TYR A 10 -2.59 -12.51 4.12
N ILE A 11 -2.85 -11.86 5.27
CA ILE A 11 -2.22 -12.20 6.55
C ILE A 11 -2.53 -13.66 6.92
N GLU A 12 -3.77 -14.11 6.75
CA GLU A 12 -4.12 -15.51 7.04
C GLU A 12 -3.41 -16.49 6.08
N VAL A 13 -3.26 -16.15 4.81
CA VAL A 13 -2.44 -16.94 3.87
C VAL A 13 -0.99 -17.05 4.35
N LEU A 14 -0.38 -15.96 4.80
CA LEU A 14 0.99 -15.99 5.32
C LEU A 14 1.12 -16.85 6.59
N LYS A 15 0.09 -16.85 7.46
CA LYS A 15 0.02 -17.74 8.62
C LYS A 15 -0.05 -19.22 8.22
N GLU A 16 -0.95 -19.56 7.29
CA GLU A 16 -1.10 -20.91 6.77
C GLU A 16 0.20 -21.43 6.12
N MET A 17 0.95 -20.54 5.47
CA MET A 17 2.24 -20.84 4.87
C MET A 17 3.40 -20.99 5.88
N GLY A 18 3.20 -20.61 7.14
CA GLY A 18 4.26 -20.52 8.15
C GLY A 18 5.30 -19.43 7.85
N GLU A 19 4.90 -18.35 7.17
CA GLU A 19 5.75 -17.25 6.72
C GLU A 19 5.49 -15.96 7.51
N LEU A 20 4.76 -16.01 8.63
CA LEU A 20 4.39 -14.87 9.45
C LEU A 20 4.81 -15.07 10.90
N ARG A 21 5.41 -14.05 11.48
CA ARG A 21 5.68 -13.96 12.93
C ARG A 21 4.91 -12.80 13.51
N GLU A 22 4.16 -13.08 14.57
CA GLU A 22 3.44 -12.05 15.33
C GLU A 22 4.27 -11.55 16.51
N LEU A 23 4.23 -10.23 16.74
CA LEU A 23 4.95 -9.52 17.79
C LEU A 23 4.00 -8.56 18.50
N ASP A 24 4.07 -8.51 19.83
CA ASP A 24 3.23 -7.68 20.68
C ASP A 24 4.05 -6.68 21.48
N GLY A 25 3.44 -5.53 21.79
CA GLY A 25 3.98 -4.55 22.74
C GLY A 25 5.26 -3.86 22.28
N VAL A 26 5.48 -3.78 20.95
CA VAL A 26 6.66 -3.16 20.34
C VAL A 26 6.56 -1.63 20.40
N ASP A 27 7.70 -0.96 20.53
CA ASP A 27 7.79 0.48 20.50
C ASP A 27 7.80 1.00 19.05
N LEU A 28 7.10 2.09 18.80
CA LEU A 28 7.07 2.72 17.47
C LEU A 28 8.33 3.54 17.18
N ASP A 29 9.06 3.96 18.22
CA ASP A 29 10.32 4.68 18.07
C ASP A 29 11.46 3.68 17.86
N LEU A 30 11.86 3.50 16.61
CA LEU A 30 12.98 2.68 16.12
C LEU A 30 12.82 1.16 16.24
N GLU A 31 12.06 0.61 17.21
CA GLU A 31 12.05 -0.84 17.45
C GLU A 31 11.37 -1.59 16.30
N VAL A 32 10.25 -1.08 15.75
CA VAL A 32 9.60 -1.64 14.54
C VAL A 32 10.58 -1.68 13.38
N GLY A 33 11.32 -0.59 13.15
CA GLY A 33 12.32 -0.49 12.10
C GLY A 33 13.44 -1.52 12.27
N ALA A 34 14.06 -1.55 13.44
CA ALA A 34 15.17 -2.45 13.75
C ALA A 34 14.80 -3.94 13.61
N LEU A 35 13.62 -4.33 14.10
CA LEU A 35 13.12 -5.70 13.97
C LEU A 35 12.84 -6.07 12.51
N THR A 36 12.25 -5.13 11.76
CA THR A 36 11.97 -5.31 10.32
C THR A 36 13.25 -5.50 9.53
N GLU A 37 14.26 -4.66 9.76
CA GLU A 37 15.57 -4.74 9.10
C GLU A 37 16.28 -6.04 9.45
N ARG A 38 16.30 -6.40 10.75
CA ARG A 38 16.91 -7.65 11.21
C ARG A 38 16.25 -8.89 10.62
N ALA A 39 14.92 -8.90 10.47
CA ALA A 39 14.23 -9.99 9.80
C ALA A 39 14.57 -10.03 8.31
N ALA A 40 14.65 -8.88 7.65
CA ALA A 40 15.01 -8.80 6.24
C ALA A 40 16.43 -9.31 5.96
N GLU A 41 17.42 -8.96 6.80
CA GLU A 41 18.81 -9.44 6.68
C GLU A 41 18.93 -10.97 6.74
N LYS A 42 18.09 -11.60 7.54
CA LYS A 42 18.10 -13.06 7.74
C LYS A 42 17.17 -13.84 6.78
N GLU A 43 16.60 -13.16 5.79
CA GLU A 43 15.54 -13.73 4.94
C GLU A 43 14.38 -14.34 5.76
N GLY A 44 14.14 -13.77 6.94
CA GLY A 44 13.14 -14.25 7.90
C GLY A 44 11.70 -13.95 7.47
N ASP A 45 10.78 -14.29 8.36
CA ASP A 45 9.35 -14.18 8.18
C ASP A 45 8.88 -12.73 7.91
N ALA A 46 7.69 -12.58 7.37
CA ALA A 46 6.95 -11.33 7.48
C ALA A 46 6.63 -11.09 8.96
N LEU A 47 6.68 -9.84 9.40
CA LEU A 47 6.41 -9.48 10.79
C LEU A 47 5.06 -8.75 10.88
N LEU A 48 4.18 -9.25 11.74
CA LEU A 48 2.93 -8.60 12.11
C LEU A 48 3.06 -8.06 13.54
N PHE A 49 3.13 -6.76 13.65
CA PHE A 49 3.16 -6.08 14.95
C PHE A 49 1.73 -5.80 15.39
N ASN A 50 1.35 -6.35 16.54
CA ASN A 50 0.09 -6.11 17.23
C ASN A 50 0.36 -5.28 18.48
N ASN A 51 -0.61 -4.48 18.93
CA ASN A 51 -0.58 -3.81 20.23
C ASN A 51 0.72 -3.07 20.54
N PHE A 52 0.80 -1.83 20.12
CA PHE A 52 1.97 -0.97 20.35
C PHE A 52 1.95 -0.36 21.75
N LYS A 53 3.13 -0.10 22.32
CA LYS A 53 3.27 0.64 23.58
C LYS A 53 2.56 2.00 23.48
N ASN A 54 1.78 2.33 24.49
CA ASN A 54 1.07 3.61 24.62
C ASN A 54 0.00 3.90 23.54
N TYR A 55 -0.41 2.90 22.76
CA TYR A 55 -1.49 3.03 21.79
C TYR A 55 -2.68 2.12 22.14
N PRO A 56 -3.89 2.50 21.72
CA PRO A 56 -5.05 1.62 21.84
C PRO A 56 -4.83 0.31 21.08
N THR A 57 -5.44 -0.76 21.59
CA THR A 57 -5.43 -2.06 20.90
C THR A 57 -6.22 -2.01 19.59
N GLY A 58 -5.90 -2.90 18.65
CA GLY A 58 -6.63 -3.06 17.39
C GLY A 58 -5.90 -2.53 16.16
N PHE A 59 -4.87 -1.71 16.33
CA PHE A 59 -4.00 -1.32 15.24
C PHE A 59 -2.90 -2.36 14.99
N ARG A 60 -2.58 -2.57 13.72
CA ARG A 60 -1.53 -3.51 13.31
C ARG A 60 -0.65 -2.91 12.23
N VAL A 61 0.63 -3.26 12.25
CA VAL A 61 1.58 -2.95 11.18
C VAL A 61 2.18 -4.25 10.69
N ILE A 62 2.21 -4.46 9.38
CA ILE A 62 2.86 -5.63 8.76
C ILE A 62 4.05 -5.19 7.91
N THR A 63 5.16 -5.93 8.01
CA THR A 63 6.39 -5.63 7.26
C THR A 63 6.95 -6.87 6.57
N ASN A 64 7.88 -6.68 5.61
CA ASN A 64 8.55 -7.75 4.85
C ASN A 64 7.62 -8.69 4.06
N VAL A 65 6.41 -8.23 3.75
CA VAL A 65 5.33 -9.03 3.16
C VAL A 65 5.74 -9.66 1.81
N PHE A 66 6.46 -8.91 0.98
CA PHE A 66 6.84 -9.32 -0.39
C PHE A 66 8.35 -9.57 -0.54
N ARG A 67 9.02 -9.93 0.53
CA ARG A 67 10.49 -10.14 0.53
C ARG A 67 10.92 -11.36 -0.28
N THR A 68 10.09 -12.39 -0.40
CA THR A 68 10.41 -13.64 -1.10
C THR A 68 9.39 -13.94 -2.20
N CYS A 69 9.82 -14.70 -3.23
CA CYS A 69 8.89 -15.17 -4.27
C CYS A 69 7.76 -16.02 -3.70
N LYS A 70 8.05 -16.79 -2.64
CA LYS A 70 7.08 -17.64 -1.93
C LYS A 70 5.93 -16.79 -1.36
N ARG A 71 6.25 -15.65 -0.72
CA ARG A 71 5.25 -14.72 -0.19
C ARG A 71 4.59 -13.87 -1.29
N THR A 72 5.34 -13.47 -2.32
CA THR A 72 4.80 -12.63 -3.38
C THR A 72 3.84 -13.37 -4.32
N GLY A 73 4.10 -14.67 -4.54
CA GLY A 73 3.35 -15.50 -5.49
C GLY A 73 1.83 -15.46 -5.29
N PRO A 74 1.30 -15.72 -4.10
CA PRO A 74 -0.16 -15.69 -3.86
C PRO A 74 -0.81 -14.36 -4.22
N ALA A 75 -0.16 -13.23 -3.89
CA ALA A 75 -0.66 -11.89 -4.22
C ALA A 75 -0.70 -11.60 -5.73
N MET A 76 0.09 -12.33 -6.50
CA MET A 76 0.18 -12.21 -7.97
C MET A 76 -0.55 -13.34 -8.70
N GLY A 77 -1.20 -14.26 -7.98
CA GLY A 77 -1.78 -15.46 -8.56
C GLY A 77 -0.74 -16.33 -9.28
N ILE A 78 0.48 -16.41 -8.73
CA ILE A 78 1.61 -17.21 -9.24
C ILE A 78 1.93 -18.32 -8.25
N SER A 79 2.01 -19.55 -8.75
CA SER A 79 2.55 -20.69 -8.02
C SER A 79 3.91 -21.06 -8.61
N ALA A 80 4.97 -21.02 -7.80
CA ALA A 80 6.32 -21.30 -8.25
C ALA A 80 7.12 -22.02 -7.16
N GLN A 81 8.00 -22.95 -7.54
CA GLN A 81 8.83 -23.72 -6.61
C GLN A 81 10.12 -22.97 -6.21
N ASN A 82 10.58 -22.09 -7.09
CA ASN A 82 11.80 -21.30 -6.89
C ASN A 82 11.73 -19.98 -7.68
N GLY A 83 12.75 -19.13 -7.54
CA GLY A 83 12.80 -17.83 -8.20
C GLY A 83 12.83 -17.89 -9.74
N ILE A 84 13.40 -18.93 -10.33
CA ILE A 84 13.44 -19.09 -11.80
C ILE A 84 12.05 -19.42 -12.32
N ASP A 85 11.36 -20.37 -11.68
CA ASP A 85 9.98 -20.72 -12.02
C ASP A 85 9.05 -19.49 -11.84
N PHE A 86 9.26 -18.72 -10.76
CA PHE A 86 8.52 -17.48 -10.54
C PHE A 86 8.69 -16.50 -11.71
N LEU A 87 9.92 -16.28 -12.18
CA LEU A 87 10.19 -15.39 -13.32
C LEU A 87 9.55 -15.89 -14.62
N HIS A 88 9.56 -17.21 -14.86
CA HIS A 88 8.90 -17.79 -16.02
C HIS A 88 7.40 -17.60 -15.99
N GLU A 89 6.75 -17.90 -14.85
CA GLU A 89 5.30 -17.70 -14.68
C GLU A 89 4.93 -16.22 -14.74
N TRP A 90 5.75 -15.34 -14.15
CA TRP A 90 5.56 -13.90 -14.25
C TRP A 90 5.60 -13.39 -15.70
N ARG A 91 6.59 -13.83 -16.50
CA ARG A 91 6.67 -13.47 -17.94
C ARG A 91 5.45 -13.94 -18.72
N LYS A 92 4.98 -15.16 -18.48
CA LYS A 92 3.75 -15.68 -19.11
C LYS A 92 2.55 -14.83 -18.71
N LYS A 93 2.43 -14.50 -17.43
CA LYS A 93 1.34 -13.68 -16.92
C LYS A 93 1.36 -12.28 -17.55
N LEU A 94 2.52 -11.63 -17.61
CA LEU A 94 2.66 -10.33 -18.29
C LEU A 94 2.28 -10.38 -19.78
N ALA A 95 2.70 -11.42 -20.50
CA ALA A 95 2.36 -11.58 -21.91
C ALA A 95 0.86 -11.81 -22.17
N ALA A 96 0.14 -12.32 -21.16
CA ALA A 96 -1.29 -12.57 -21.22
C ALA A 96 -2.13 -11.43 -20.62
N TYR A 97 -1.51 -10.31 -20.23
CA TYR A 97 -2.19 -9.20 -19.58
C TYR A 97 -3.41 -8.71 -20.34
N LYS A 98 -4.52 -8.60 -19.63
CA LYS A 98 -5.74 -7.91 -20.06
C LYS A 98 -6.25 -7.10 -18.88
N PRO A 99 -6.62 -5.83 -19.06
CA PRO A 99 -7.14 -5.02 -17.98
C PRO A 99 -8.42 -5.65 -17.41
N VAL A 100 -8.53 -5.66 -16.07
CA VAL A 100 -9.75 -6.06 -15.37
C VAL A 100 -10.37 -4.79 -14.79
N PRO A 101 -11.52 -4.33 -15.35
CA PRO A 101 -12.15 -3.10 -14.89
C PRO A 101 -12.46 -3.12 -13.40
N VAL A 102 -12.31 -1.98 -12.73
CA VAL A 102 -12.65 -1.84 -11.31
C VAL A 102 -14.14 -2.04 -11.08
N GLN A 103 -14.49 -2.54 -9.91
CA GLN A 103 -15.86 -2.60 -9.43
C GLN A 103 -16.15 -1.35 -8.58
N GLN A 104 -17.01 -0.47 -9.07
CA GLN A 104 -17.49 0.65 -8.27
C GLN A 104 -18.43 0.14 -7.18
N VAL A 105 -18.18 0.58 -5.93
CA VAL A 105 -19.06 0.27 -4.78
C VAL A 105 -19.48 1.57 -4.09
N GLU A 106 -20.67 1.57 -3.49
CA GLU A 106 -21.19 2.75 -2.80
C GLU A 106 -20.52 3.00 -1.43
N GLY A 107 -19.95 1.97 -0.84
CA GLY A 107 -19.27 2.02 0.45
C GLY A 107 -18.47 0.76 0.73
N GLY A 108 -17.97 0.61 1.95
CA GLY A 108 -17.20 -0.54 2.40
C GLY A 108 -16.46 -0.23 3.70
N PRO A 109 -15.62 -1.14 4.19
CA PRO A 109 -14.87 -0.96 5.44
C PRO A 109 -14.08 0.35 5.53
N VAL A 110 -13.59 0.86 4.39
CA VAL A 110 -12.87 2.13 4.31
C VAL A 110 -13.72 3.35 4.68
N MET A 111 -15.06 3.22 4.66
CA MET A 111 -16.01 4.30 4.95
C MET A 111 -16.69 4.18 6.32
N GLU A 112 -16.42 3.10 7.09
CA GLU A 112 -17.11 2.84 8.36
C GLU A 112 -16.75 3.83 9.46
N ASN A 113 -15.49 4.27 9.50
CA ASN A 113 -15.00 5.22 10.49
C ASN A 113 -14.44 6.45 9.77
N GLN A 114 -15.00 7.61 10.09
CA GLN A 114 -14.61 8.86 9.47
C GLN A 114 -14.24 9.91 10.54
N MET A 115 -13.18 10.66 10.26
CA MET A 115 -12.82 11.86 11.00
C MET A 115 -12.80 13.01 10.00
N VAL A 116 -13.44 14.10 10.32
CA VAL A 116 -13.58 15.27 9.43
C VAL A 116 -13.19 16.54 10.16
N ASP A 117 -12.70 17.52 9.43
CA ASP A 117 -12.35 18.85 9.94
C ASP A 117 -11.48 18.77 11.22
N ASP A 118 -11.92 19.32 12.33
CA ASP A 118 -11.19 19.40 13.59
C ASP A 118 -11.02 18.03 14.30
N GLU A 119 -11.78 17.02 13.89
CA GLU A 119 -11.65 15.65 14.40
C GLU A 119 -10.45 14.90 13.84
N VAL A 120 -9.90 15.35 12.71
CA VAL A 120 -8.73 14.74 12.07
C VAL A 120 -7.56 14.78 13.02
N ASP A 121 -7.04 13.61 13.35
CA ASP A 121 -5.90 13.44 14.24
C ASP A 121 -5.04 12.25 13.82
N LEU A 122 -3.95 12.53 13.12
CA LEU A 122 -3.01 11.54 12.62
C LEU A 122 -2.23 10.85 13.75
N TYR A 123 -2.14 11.47 14.93
CA TYR A 123 -1.48 10.86 16.07
C TYR A 123 -2.30 9.72 16.73
N LYS A 124 -3.56 9.54 16.32
CA LYS A 124 -4.34 8.36 16.72
C LYS A 124 -3.86 7.07 16.06
N PHE A 125 -3.09 7.18 14.97
CA PHE A 125 -2.56 6.01 14.26
C PHE A 125 -1.14 5.69 14.75
N PRO A 126 -0.83 4.42 15.06
CA PRO A 126 0.52 4.02 15.41
C PRO A 126 1.43 4.15 14.19
N THR A 127 2.25 5.20 14.18
CA THR A 127 3.09 5.56 13.05
C THR A 127 4.57 5.42 13.44
N PRO A 128 5.31 4.43 12.88
CA PRO A 128 6.69 4.20 13.25
C PRO A 128 7.65 5.32 12.79
N LYS A 129 8.61 5.64 13.64
CA LYS A 129 9.89 6.19 13.23
C LYS A 129 10.82 5.00 12.93
N TRP A 130 11.22 4.82 11.69
CA TRP A 130 11.89 3.59 11.24
C TRP A 130 13.39 3.57 11.55
N HIS A 131 14.09 4.71 11.39
CA HIS A 131 15.53 4.85 11.57
C HIS A 131 15.87 6.10 12.37
N ASP A 132 17.01 6.09 13.00
CA ASP A 132 17.44 7.18 13.88
C ASP A 132 17.50 8.55 13.17
N LEU A 133 17.98 8.56 11.92
CA LEU A 133 18.10 9.78 11.12
C LEU A 133 16.84 10.18 10.35
N ASP A 134 15.72 9.48 10.53
CA ASP A 134 14.45 9.89 9.95
C ASP A 134 13.97 11.21 10.55
N GLY A 135 13.47 12.10 9.70
CA GLY A 135 12.96 13.41 10.11
C GLY A 135 11.70 13.37 10.96
N GLY A 136 11.01 12.21 11.03
CA GLY A 136 9.78 11.99 11.78
C GLY A 136 9.15 10.63 11.49
N PRO A 137 7.94 10.37 12.03
CA PRO A 137 7.23 9.13 11.82
C PRO A 137 6.62 9.05 10.41
N PHE A 138 6.73 7.89 9.76
CA PHE A 138 6.21 7.64 8.41
C PHE A 138 4.96 6.78 8.47
N ILE A 139 3.79 7.39 8.25
CA ILE A 139 2.51 6.67 8.16
C ILE A 139 2.40 5.88 6.85
N GLY A 140 3.07 6.33 5.80
CA GLY A 140 3.06 5.69 4.48
C GLY A 140 4.45 5.30 4.00
N THR A 141 4.84 4.04 4.23
CA THR A 141 5.99 3.39 3.58
C THR A 141 5.51 2.35 2.57
N GLY A 142 4.43 1.64 2.89
CA GLY A 142 3.72 0.69 2.04
C GLY A 142 2.29 1.16 1.70
N CYS A 143 2.10 2.45 1.45
CA CYS A 143 0.80 3.05 1.13
C CYS A 143 0.57 3.15 -0.37
N GLY A 144 -0.69 3.30 -0.77
CA GLY A 144 -1.07 3.74 -2.11
C GLY A 144 -1.41 5.23 -2.11
N VAL A 145 -0.65 6.06 -2.83
CA VAL A 145 -1.00 7.47 -3.03
C VAL A 145 -1.68 7.60 -4.39
N ILE A 146 -2.94 7.97 -4.37
CA ILE A 146 -3.80 8.07 -5.53
C ILE A 146 -3.87 9.53 -5.96
N THR A 147 -3.59 9.76 -7.23
CA THR A 147 -3.67 11.07 -7.86
C THR A 147 -4.50 10.99 -9.13
N LYS A 148 -5.06 12.12 -9.54
CA LYS A 148 -5.74 12.26 -10.83
C LYS A 148 -5.11 13.42 -11.59
N ASP A 149 -4.60 13.13 -12.77
CA ASP A 149 -4.07 14.15 -13.66
C ASP A 149 -5.20 15.10 -14.08
N LEU A 150 -5.01 16.42 -13.90
CA LEU A 150 -6.05 17.41 -14.11
C LEU A 150 -6.37 17.63 -15.60
N ASP A 151 -5.42 17.37 -16.49
CA ASP A 151 -5.57 17.57 -17.93
C ASP A 151 -6.15 16.33 -18.61
N THR A 152 -5.64 15.15 -18.26
CA THR A 152 -6.01 13.89 -18.92
C THR A 152 -7.10 13.12 -18.18
N GLY A 153 -7.35 13.44 -16.91
CA GLY A 153 -8.25 12.70 -16.03
C GLY A 153 -7.74 11.32 -15.61
N LYS A 154 -6.53 10.93 -15.99
CA LYS A 154 -5.96 9.62 -15.66
C LYS A 154 -5.69 9.49 -14.17
N ILE A 155 -6.06 8.34 -13.61
CA ILE A 155 -5.74 7.94 -12.25
C ILE A 155 -4.35 7.31 -12.25
N ASN A 156 -3.56 7.62 -11.23
CA ASN A 156 -2.31 6.95 -10.92
C ASN A 156 -2.32 6.52 -9.46
N VAL A 157 -1.86 5.33 -9.18
CA VAL A 157 -1.63 4.82 -7.82
C VAL A 157 -0.15 4.51 -7.69
N GLY A 158 0.53 5.21 -6.78
CA GLY A 158 1.97 5.02 -6.57
C GLY A 158 2.33 4.90 -5.10
N THR A 159 3.39 4.15 -4.81
CA THR A 159 3.95 4.11 -3.45
C THR A 159 4.92 5.28 -3.28
N TYR A 160 4.49 6.26 -2.49
CA TYR A 160 5.32 7.42 -2.12
C TYR A 160 5.43 7.50 -0.61
N ARG A 161 6.59 7.90 -0.09
CA ARG A 161 6.76 8.05 1.37
C ARG A 161 5.90 9.20 1.90
N VAL A 162 5.15 8.91 2.96
CA VAL A 162 4.25 9.85 3.64
C VAL A 162 4.70 9.98 5.09
N MET A 163 5.18 11.16 5.46
CA MET A 163 5.63 11.47 6.82
C MET A 163 4.61 12.38 7.51
N VAL A 164 4.25 12.07 8.74
CA VAL A 164 3.39 12.92 9.56
C VAL A 164 4.17 14.17 9.98
N GLN A 165 3.58 15.34 9.75
CA GLN A 165 4.15 16.63 10.15
C GLN A 165 3.51 17.14 11.44
N ASP A 166 2.19 17.02 11.53
CA ASP A 166 1.40 17.39 12.71
C ASP A 166 0.06 16.63 12.70
N LYS A 167 -0.88 17.09 13.52
CA LYS A 167 -2.20 16.46 13.73
C LYS A 167 -2.97 16.19 12.43
N ASN A 168 -2.84 17.07 11.42
CA ASN A 168 -3.63 17.00 10.19
C ASN A 168 -2.83 17.28 8.91
N HIS A 169 -1.50 17.34 8.99
CA HIS A 169 -0.63 17.51 7.84
C HIS A 169 0.34 16.35 7.67
N VAL A 170 0.57 15.99 6.42
CA VAL A 170 1.61 15.05 6.01
C VAL A 170 2.46 15.63 4.89
N SER A 171 3.72 15.24 4.82
CA SER A 171 4.54 15.48 3.64
C SER A 171 4.59 14.22 2.77
N VAL A 172 4.50 14.40 1.46
CA VAL A 172 4.56 13.30 0.49
C VAL A 172 5.77 13.49 -0.42
N LYS A 173 6.70 12.52 -0.40
CA LYS A 173 7.88 12.59 -1.26
C LYS A 173 7.64 11.86 -2.58
N MET A 174 7.41 12.62 -3.64
CA MET A 174 7.31 12.13 -5.01
C MET A 174 8.59 12.47 -5.78
N ASN A 175 9.34 11.45 -6.22
CA ASN A 175 10.56 11.64 -7.00
C ASN A 175 10.23 12.15 -8.42
N MET A 176 11.18 12.90 -9.01
CA MET A 176 11.06 13.38 -10.40
C MET A 176 10.84 12.22 -11.37
N GLY A 177 10.04 12.44 -12.41
CA GLY A 177 9.71 11.45 -13.44
C GLY A 177 8.66 10.41 -13.06
N LYS A 178 8.19 10.40 -11.80
CA LYS A 178 7.05 9.55 -11.40
C LYS A 178 5.72 10.19 -11.81
N HIS A 179 4.73 9.37 -12.20
CA HIS A 179 3.44 9.85 -12.70
C HIS A 179 2.72 10.81 -11.73
N GLY A 180 2.67 10.47 -10.43
CA GLY A 180 2.10 11.37 -9.42
C GLY A 180 2.85 12.71 -9.31
N ARG A 181 4.18 12.71 -9.50
CA ARG A 181 4.98 13.93 -9.53
C ARG A 181 4.65 14.80 -10.76
N LEU A 182 4.50 14.19 -11.92
CA LEU A 182 4.12 14.91 -13.15
C LEU A 182 2.72 15.54 -13.00
N SER A 183 1.76 14.81 -12.41
CA SER A 183 0.42 15.36 -12.13
C SER A 183 0.49 16.54 -11.16
N PHE A 184 1.34 16.45 -10.12
CA PHE A 184 1.57 17.55 -9.18
C PHE A 184 2.17 18.78 -9.87
N GLU A 185 3.18 18.60 -10.71
CA GLU A 185 3.84 19.71 -11.42
C GLU A 185 2.88 20.43 -12.35
N ARG A 186 2.06 19.72 -13.11
CA ARG A 186 0.99 20.31 -13.96
C ARG A 186 -0.02 21.11 -13.13
N ALA A 187 -0.49 20.54 -12.02
CA ALA A 187 -1.43 21.24 -11.13
C ALA A 187 -0.81 22.53 -10.57
N ARG A 188 0.43 22.45 -10.06
CA ARG A 188 1.19 23.60 -9.54
C ARG A 188 1.37 24.68 -10.60
N ASP A 189 1.80 24.31 -11.80
CA ASP A 189 2.06 25.24 -12.91
C ASP A 189 0.76 25.92 -13.41
N ALA A 190 -0.37 25.25 -13.23
CA ALA A 190 -1.70 25.80 -13.44
C ALA A 190 -2.24 26.63 -12.24
N GLY A 191 -1.45 26.80 -11.16
CA GLY A 191 -1.89 27.50 -9.94
C GLY A 191 -2.99 26.76 -9.16
N LYS A 192 -3.08 25.42 -9.28
CA LYS A 192 -4.11 24.59 -8.67
C LYS A 192 -3.53 23.63 -7.64
N SER A 193 -4.32 23.29 -6.65
CA SER A 193 -4.04 22.16 -5.76
C SER A 193 -4.30 20.85 -6.48
N LEU A 194 -3.47 19.83 -6.24
CA LEU A 194 -3.72 18.46 -6.67
C LEU A 194 -4.38 17.68 -5.52
N PRO A 195 -5.64 17.29 -5.64
CA PRO A 195 -6.25 16.37 -4.67
C PRO A 195 -5.54 15.02 -4.69
N ILE A 196 -5.26 14.48 -3.51
CA ILE A 196 -4.69 13.15 -3.34
C ILE A 196 -5.51 12.33 -2.34
N ALA A 197 -5.52 11.02 -2.51
CA ALA A 197 -5.97 10.09 -1.48
C ALA A 197 -4.80 9.17 -1.12
N ILE A 198 -4.69 8.81 0.16
CA ILE A 198 -3.63 7.94 0.68
C ILE A 198 -4.29 6.74 1.33
N THR A 199 -4.05 5.55 0.78
CA THR A 199 -4.58 4.29 1.32
C THR A 199 -3.51 3.57 2.14
N LEU A 200 -3.92 3.05 3.29
CA LEU A 200 -3.09 2.24 4.18
C LEU A 200 -3.72 0.87 4.32
N GLY A 201 -2.91 -0.20 4.21
CA GLY A 201 -3.40 -1.56 4.30
C GLY A 201 -4.23 -2.02 3.10
N GLN A 202 -4.01 -1.44 1.94
CA GLN A 202 -4.62 -1.84 0.68
C GLN A 202 -4.32 -3.31 0.34
N GLY A 203 -5.15 -3.90 -0.53
CA GLY A 203 -4.95 -5.27 -0.99
C GLY A 203 -3.55 -5.50 -1.58
N PRO A 204 -2.98 -6.70 -1.40
CA PRO A 204 -1.60 -7.00 -1.80
C PRO A 204 -1.33 -6.79 -3.29
N ALA A 205 -2.28 -7.11 -4.17
CA ALA A 205 -2.15 -6.88 -5.60
C ALA A 205 -2.12 -5.39 -5.95
N VAL A 206 -2.92 -4.56 -5.27
CA VAL A 206 -2.91 -3.10 -5.44
C VAL A 206 -1.57 -2.51 -4.99
N PHE A 207 -1.04 -2.97 -3.85
CA PHE A 207 0.27 -2.55 -3.37
C PHE A 207 1.39 -2.89 -4.36
N LEU A 208 1.39 -4.11 -4.91
CA LEU A 208 2.37 -4.53 -5.92
C LEU A 208 2.25 -3.72 -7.21
N ALA A 209 1.03 -3.53 -7.73
CA ALA A 209 0.79 -2.72 -8.93
C ALA A 209 1.28 -1.28 -8.75
N ALA A 210 1.03 -0.66 -7.59
CA ALA A 210 1.45 0.70 -7.27
C ALA A 210 2.98 0.88 -7.22
N GLN A 211 3.76 -0.21 -7.09
CA GLN A 211 5.23 -0.17 -7.10
C GLN A 211 5.83 -0.43 -8.49
N MET A 212 5.08 -1.06 -9.37
CA MET A 212 5.59 -1.44 -10.69
C MET A 212 5.71 -0.22 -11.60
N PRO A 213 6.77 -0.16 -12.43
CA PRO A 213 6.89 0.87 -13.46
C PRO A 213 5.98 0.52 -14.66
N LEU A 214 4.66 0.64 -14.45
CA LEU A 214 3.69 0.36 -15.50
C LEU A 214 3.72 1.44 -16.60
N PRO A 215 3.40 1.09 -17.85
CA PRO A 215 3.24 2.06 -18.94
C PRO A 215 2.17 3.12 -18.57
N PRO A 216 2.29 4.35 -19.09
CA PRO A 216 1.37 5.44 -18.74
C PRO A 216 -0.11 5.22 -19.11
N ASP A 217 -0.39 4.28 -19.97
CA ASP A 217 -1.73 3.87 -20.41
C ASP A 217 -2.33 2.71 -19.62
N VAL A 218 -1.56 2.11 -18.72
CA VAL A 218 -2.02 1.04 -17.84
C VAL A 218 -2.47 1.63 -16.50
N ASN A 219 -3.70 1.31 -16.10
CA ASN A 219 -4.24 1.70 -14.79
C ASN A 219 -3.83 0.67 -13.74
N GLU A 220 -3.27 1.14 -12.62
CA GLU A 220 -2.75 0.27 -11.55
C GLU A 220 -3.86 -0.56 -10.88
N PHE A 221 -5.07 -0.04 -10.74
CA PHE A 221 -6.20 -0.81 -10.19
C PHE A 221 -6.65 -1.93 -11.13
N GLU A 222 -6.71 -1.67 -12.44
CA GLU A 222 -7.07 -2.68 -13.44
C GLU A 222 -5.99 -3.75 -13.56
N PHE A 223 -4.72 -3.34 -13.43
CA PHE A 223 -3.60 -4.26 -13.39
C PHE A 223 -3.61 -5.12 -12.12
N ALA A 224 -3.91 -4.52 -10.96
CA ALA A 224 -4.09 -5.26 -9.72
C ALA A 224 -5.24 -6.27 -9.82
N GLY A 225 -6.36 -5.87 -10.42
CA GLY A 225 -7.47 -6.79 -10.72
C GLY A 225 -7.04 -7.98 -11.56
N TYR A 226 -6.20 -7.75 -12.57
CA TYR A 226 -5.61 -8.82 -13.36
C TYR A 226 -4.71 -9.74 -12.52
N LEU A 227 -3.87 -9.17 -11.65
CA LEU A 227 -2.97 -9.95 -10.79
C LEU A 227 -3.75 -10.89 -9.88
N GLN A 228 -4.76 -10.39 -9.20
CA GLN A 228 -5.56 -11.15 -8.24
C GLN A 228 -6.67 -12.01 -8.86
N GLY A 229 -6.95 -11.81 -10.16
CA GLY A 229 -7.97 -12.57 -10.90
C GLY A 229 -9.41 -12.14 -10.60
N ALA A 230 -9.61 -10.96 -10.00
CA ALA A 230 -10.91 -10.40 -9.67
C ALA A 230 -10.86 -8.86 -9.72
N PRO A 231 -11.95 -8.16 -10.05
CA PRO A 231 -12.01 -6.70 -10.00
C PRO A 231 -11.57 -6.15 -8.64
N VAL A 232 -10.84 -5.03 -8.64
CA VAL A 232 -10.61 -4.26 -7.41
C VAL A 232 -11.88 -3.49 -7.11
N ALA A 233 -12.44 -3.66 -5.91
CA ALA A 233 -13.56 -2.86 -5.43
C ALA A 233 -13.04 -1.48 -5.01
N VAL A 234 -13.64 -0.42 -5.53
CA VAL A 234 -13.28 0.97 -5.21
C VAL A 234 -14.51 1.78 -4.85
N ALA A 235 -14.43 2.51 -3.75
CA ALA A 235 -15.43 3.50 -3.37
C ALA A 235 -14.98 4.90 -3.82
N ARG A 236 -15.90 5.85 -3.90
CA ARG A 236 -15.60 7.25 -4.18
C ARG A 236 -15.26 7.96 -2.89
N GLY A 237 -14.04 8.46 -2.77
CA GLY A 237 -13.59 9.26 -1.63
C GLY A 237 -14.44 10.53 -1.45
N ALA A 238 -14.94 10.77 -0.24
CA ALA A 238 -15.92 11.82 0.06
C ALA A 238 -15.39 13.23 -0.24
N PHE A 239 -14.10 13.49 0.03
CA PHE A 239 -13.50 14.82 -0.15
C PHE A 239 -12.92 15.04 -1.56
N THR A 240 -12.19 14.05 -2.05
CA THR A 240 -11.42 14.19 -3.29
C THR A 240 -12.15 13.68 -4.51
N GLY A 241 -13.17 12.83 -4.33
CA GLY A 241 -13.83 12.11 -5.40
C GLY A 241 -12.95 11.08 -6.09
N LEU A 242 -11.74 10.83 -5.56
CA LEU A 242 -10.82 9.82 -6.07
C LEU A 242 -11.28 8.40 -5.68
N PRO A 243 -10.95 7.37 -6.49
CA PRO A 243 -11.21 5.98 -6.09
C PRO A 243 -10.34 5.60 -4.88
N ILE A 244 -10.96 5.00 -3.87
CA ILE A 244 -10.28 4.54 -2.64
C ILE A 244 -10.69 3.12 -2.32
#